data_26ef534aa720673c426f8c095ce9ff2e
#
_entry.id   26ef534aa720673c426f8c095ce9ff2e
#
_cell.length_a   1.000
_cell.length_b   1.000
_cell.length_c   1.000
_cell.angle_alpha   90.00
_cell.angle_beta   90.00
_cell.angle_gamma   90.00
#
_symmetry.space_group_name_H-M   'P 1'
#
loop_
_entity.id
_entity.type
_entity.pdbx_description
1 polymer ?
#
loop_
_entity_poly.entity_id
_entity_poly.type
_entity_poly.pdbx_seq_one_letter_code
_entity_poly.pdbx_strand_id
1 'polypeptide(L)'
;MRERVEQYILQHELISPGDKVLIGLSGGGDSVALLHILKSLCTRLDFTICAAHLNHGIRGEAAHEDAEFVHDLCDFYGIRAYGGYADIPRLARQRGETLEQAGRMLRYDFLEEAKAFFGANKIAVAHHMDDQAESILLHLVRGSGLRGLCGMAPRRGDIIRPLLCLSKAEIESYLTNENLPYCTDATNFIAEGTRNKLRLETIPYLKRDFNPRLVESLCAMGEMLSEDESYLCQIAERELNAARREGGFDRAALNKLPRPILSRCIRAALSEIGALTDAERGHIDSIIKLLSARTGARIEIPGADVWTSYELICFGHYIKQTGEWEQPLCLNGETETEAGTYRVTPCAAMDRPRDRYSACIDADKLPADTLIRQRRAGDRFHRINAPGSKKLKDAYIDAKLPREKRDLALIASGRDVLFAPGLGAAESIKLNVNSKNAVKIEFIQK
;
A
#
# COMPACT_ATOMS: atom_id res chain seq x y z
N MET A 1 -18.63 0.08 -32.94
CA MET A 1 -18.15 -0.38 -31.62
C MET A 1 -16.64 -0.27 -31.47
N ARG A 2 -15.82 -0.80 -32.41
CA ARG A 2 -14.33 -0.73 -32.37
C ARG A 2 -13.84 0.72 -32.24
N GLU A 3 -14.39 1.65 -32.98
CA GLU A 3 -14.04 3.07 -32.90
C GLU A 3 -14.32 3.70 -31.52
N ARG A 4 -15.43 3.29 -30.88
CA ARG A 4 -15.77 3.78 -29.54
C ARG A 4 -14.77 3.26 -28.48
N VAL A 5 -14.36 1.99 -28.56
CA VAL A 5 -13.33 1.43 -27.69
C VAL A 5 -11.98 2.09 -27.96
N GLU A 6 -11.64 2.33 -29.21
CA GLU A 6 -10.43 3.05 -29.58
C GLU A 6 -10.39 4.47 -28.98
N GLN A 7 -11.48 5.24 -29.16
CA GLN A 7 -11.59 6.57 -28.56
C GLN A 7 -11.44 6.52 -27.04
N TYR A 8 -12.06 5.51 -26.39
CA TYR A 8 -11.95 5.31 -24.95
C TYR A 8 -10.53 4.96 -24.50
N ILE A 9 -9.82 4.11 -25.26
CA ILE A 9 -8.41 3.79 -25.01
C ILE A 9 -7.54 5.06 -25.10
N LEU A 10 -7.75 5.90 -26.12
CA LEU A 10 -6.99 7.13 -26.30
C LEU A 10 -7.32 8.19 -25.26
N GLN A 11 -8.59 8.39 -24.95
CA GLN A 11 -9.07 9.36 -23.94
C GLN A 11 -8.51 9.07 -22.55
N HIS A 12 -8.42 7.80 -22.17
CA HIS A 12 -7.95 7.38 -20.85
C HIS A 12 -6.50 6.88 -20.84
N GLU A 13 -5.78 7.06 -21.92
CA GLU A 13 -4.36 6.66 -22.06
C GLU A 13 -4.11 5.22 -21.58
N LEU A 14 -5.01 4.29 -22.00
CA LEU A 14 -4.97 2.90 -21.52
C LEU A 14 -3.82 2.11 -22.16
N ILE A 15 -3.55 2.36 -23.43
CA ILE A 15 -2.53 1.68 -24.25
C ILE A 15 -1.69 2.73 -24.96
N SER A 16 -0.38 2.58 -24.89
CA SER A 16 0.61 3.42 -25.58
C SER A 16 1.28 2.65 -26.73
N PRO A 17 1.81 3.33 -27.75
CA PRO A 17 2.61 2.68 -28.78
C PRO A 17 3.77 1.86 -28.17
N GLY A 18 3.98 0.65 -28.69
CA GLY A 18 4.98 -0.29 -28.19
C GLY A 18 4.55 -1.13 -26.97
N ASP A 19 3.37 -0.90 -26.41
CA ASP A 19 2.87 -1.70 -25.28
C ASP A 19 2.66 -3.18 -25.68
N LYS A 20 2.87 -4.07 -24.70
CA LYS A 20 2.47 -5.47 -24.78
C LYS A 20 1.36 -5.72 -23.77
N VAL A 21 0.16 -6.02 -24.27
CA VAL A 21 -1.07 -6.16 -23.48
C VAL A 21 -1.39 -7.63 -23.27
N LEU A 22 -1.44 -8.07 -22.01
CA LEU A 22 -1.95 -9.38 -21.64
C LEU A 22 -3.48 -9.32 -21.48
N ILE A 23 -4.20 -10.16 -22.19
CA ILE A 23 -5.66 -10.24 -22.09
C ILE A 23 -6.04 -11.39 -21.14
N GLY A 24 -6.79 -11.09 -20.09
CA GLY A 24 -7.43 -12.11 -19.26
C GLY A 24 -8.60 -12.72 -20.02
N LEU A 25 -8.41 -13.91 -20.60
CA LEU A 25 -9.33 -14.58 -21.50
C LEU A 25 -10.02 -15.75 -20.79
N SER A 26 -11.29 -15.57 -20.40
CA SER A 26 -12.07 -16.63 -19.73
C SER A 26 -12.80 -17.58 -20.69
N GLY A 27 -12.86 -17.26 -21.98
CA GLY A 27 -13.68 -17.96 -22.96
C GLY A 27 -15.12 -17.39 -23.07
N GLY A 28 -15.58 -16.66 -22.05
CA GLY A 28 -16.91 -16.02 -22.09
C GLY A 28 -16.97 -14.82 -23.04
N GLY A 29 -18.20 -14.47 -23.47
CA GLY A 29 -18.44 -13.48 -24.53
C GLY A 29 -17.73 -12.15 -24.34
N ASP A 30 -17.69 -11.60 -23.13
CA ASP A 30 -17.04 -10.32 -22.86
C ASP A 30 -15.54 -10.38 -23.12
N SER A 31 -14.87 -11.47 -22.71
CA SER A 31 -13.46 -11.66 -22.92
C SER A 31 -13.11 -11.97 -24.39
N VAL A 32 -13.96 -12.65 -25.10
CA VAL A 32 -13.83 -12.90 -26.55
C VAL A 32 -14.00 -11.59 -27.33
N ALA A 33 -14.99 -10.78 -26.98
CA ALA A 33 -15.19 -9.46 -27.58
C ALA A 33 -13.96 -8.54 -27.33
N LEU A 34 -13.41 -8.54 -26.10
CA LEU A 34 -12.21 -7.80 -25.77
C LEU A 34 -11.03 -8.23 -26.65
N LEU A 35 -10.78 -9.55 -26.75
CA LEU A 35 -9.71 -10.10 -27.58
C LEU A 35 -9.84 -9.64 -29.02
N HIS A 36 -11.03 -9.82 -29.63
CA HIS A 36 -11.29 -9.52 -31.03
C HIS A 36 -11.16 -8.01 -31.33
N ILE A 37 -11.69 -7.16 -30.45
CA ILE A 37 -11.56 -5.70 -30.58
C ILE A 37 -10.10 -5.28 -30.48
N LEU A 38 -9.37 -5.70 -29.43
CA LEU A 38 -7.97 -5.33 -29.25
C LEU A 38 -7.09 -5.86 -30.40
N LYS A 39 -7.32 -7.10 -30.86
CA LYS A 39 -6.60 -7.65 -32.03
C LYS A 39 -6.77 -6.76 -33.26
N SER A 40 -7.98 -6.25 -33.51
CA SER A 40 -8.25 -5.37 -34.65
C SER A 40 -7.59 -4.00 -34.55
N LEU A 41 -7.21 -3.56 -33.33
CA LEU A 41 -6.58 -2.27 -33.05
C LEU A 41 -5.05 -2.34 -32.96
N CYS A 42 -4.44 -3.53 -32.90
CA CYS A 42 -3.00 -3.72 -32.71
C CYS A 42 -2.15 -2.91 -33.70
N THR A 43 -2.42 -3.01 -34.99
CA THR A 43 -1.65 -2.30 -36.02
C THR A 43 -1.89 -0.80 -35.98
N ARG A 44 -3.14 -0.37 -35.68
CA ARG A 44 -3.50 1.04 -35.72
C ARG A 44 -2.97 1.83 -34.51
N LEU A 45 -2.90 1.21 -33.34
CA LEU A 45 -2.40 1.81 -32.10
C LEU A 45 -0.97 1.37 -31.75
N ASP A 46 -0.31 0.58 -32.62
CA ASP A 46 1.06 0.09 -32.47
C ASP A 46 1.33 -0.62 -31.14
N PHE A 47 0.57 -1.69 -30.87
CA PHE A 47 0.79 -2.54 -29.69
C PHE A 47 0.66 -4.01 -30.02
N THR A 48 1.12 -4.89 -29.13
CA THR A 48 1.02 -6.35 -29.26
C THR A 48 0.17 -6.94 -28.15
N ILE A 49 -0.44 -8.12 -28.42
CA ILE A 49 -1.27 -8.82 -27.45
C ILE A 49 -0.77 -10.24 -27.20
N CYS A 50 -1.00 -10.71 -25.99
CA CYS A 50 -0.94 -12.10 -25.56
C CYS A 50 -2.14 -12.39 -24.66
N ALA A 51 -2.43 -13.65 -24.40
CA ALA A 51 -3.60 -14.08 -23.61
C ALA A 51 -3.20 -14.90 -22.41
N ALA A 52 -4.02 -14.88 -21.34
CA ALA A 52 -3.91 -15.78 -20.22
C ALA A 52 -5.28 -16.34 -19.83
N HIS A 53 -5.34 -17.66 -19.65
CA HIS A 53 -6.53 -18.39 -19.24
C HIS A 53 -6.28 -19.15 -17.94
N LEU A 54 -7.10 -18.91 -16.92
CA LEU A 54 -7.08 -19.64 -15.67
C LEU A 54 -8.29 -20.55 -15.56
N ASN A 55 -8.06 -21.85 -15.54
CA ASN A 55 -9.07 -22.83 -15.21
C ASN A 55 -9.26 -22.86 -13.68
N HIS A 56 -10.45 -22.54 -13.22
CA HIS A 56 -10.79 -22.38 -11.79
C HIS A 56 -11.07 -23.68 -11.05
N GLY A 57 -11.06 -24.85 -11.73
CA GLY A 57 -11.32 -26.15 -11.13
C GLY A 57 -12.72 -26.35 -10.54
N ILE A 58 -13.67 -25.47 -10.86
CA ILE A 58 -15.02 -25.49 -10.25
C ILE A 58 -15.97 -26.42 -11.03
N ARG A 59 -15.77 -26.59 -12.36
CA ARG A 59 -16.74 -27.22 -13.26
C ARG A 59 -16.31 -28.58 -13.82
N GLY A 60 -15.21 -29.18 -13.36
CA GLY A 60 -14.75 -30.49 -13.89
C GLY A 60 -14.50 -30.45 -15.41
N GLU A 61 -15.19 -31.34 -16.19
CA GLU A 61 -15.02 -31.47 -17.65
C GLU A 61 -15.32 -30.18 -18.42
N ALA A 62 -16.39 -29.46 -18.10
CA ALA A 62 -16.71 -28.20 -18.77
C ALA A 62 -15.62 -27.14 -18.68
N ALA A 63 -14.80 -27.17 -17.62
CA ALA A 63 -13.65 -26.26 -17.50
C ALA A 63 -12.47 -26.67 -18.40
N HIS A 64 -12.38 -27.94 -18.80
CA HIS A 64 -11.40 -28.38 -19.81
C HIS A 64 -11.85 -27.98 -21.22
N GLU A 65 -13.15 -28.11 -21.54
CA GLU A 65 -13.72 -27.63 -22.81
C GLU A 65 -13.51 -26.11 -22.98
N ASP A 66 -13.71 -25.32 -21.92
CA ASP A 66 -13.44 -23.88 -21.94
C ASP A 66 -11.95 -23.59 -22.22
N ALA A 67 -11.03 -24.39 -21.65
CA ALA A 67 -9.59 -24.21 -21.87
C ALA A 67 -9.17 -24.60 -23.31
N GLU A 68 -9.73 -25.68 -23.88
CA GLU A 68 -9.51 -26.08 -25.27
C GLU A 68 -10.05 -25.01 -26.22
N PHE A 69 -11.26 -24.53 -25.98
CA PHE A 69 -11.84 -23.42 -26.77
C PHE A 69 -10.94 -22.17 -26.77
N VAL A 70 -10.42 -21.78 -25.62
CA VAL A 70 -9.52 -20.61 -25.52
C VAL A 70 -8.23 -20.85 -26.28
N HIS A 71 -7.67 -22.07 -26.19
CA HIS A 71 -6.46 -22.44 -26.94
C HIS A 71 -6.69 -22.34 -28.44
N ASP A 72 -7.76 -22.97 -28.96
CA ASP A 72 -8.11 -22.95 -30.39
C ASP A 72 -8.36 -21.53 -30.90
N LEU A 73 -9.02 -20.69 -30.08
CA LEU A 73 -9.25 -19.30 -30.40
C LEU A 73 -7.95 -18.50 -30.50
N CYS A 74 -7.01 -18.74 -29.58
CA CYS A 74 -5.71 -18.11 -29.60
C CYS A 74 -4.89 -18.55 -30.82
N ASP A 75 -4.90 -19.82 -31.15
CA ASP A 75 -4.20 -20.38 -32.32
C ASP A 75 -4.79 -19.79 -33.62
N PHE A 76 -6.11 -19.72 -33.73
CA PHE A 76 -6.79 -19.10 -34.88
C PHE A 76 -6.34 -17.64 -35.12
N TYR A 77 -6.15 -16.86 -34.06
CA TYR A 77 -5.70 -15.46 -34.15
C TYR A 77 -4.17 -15.31 -34.15
N GLY A 78 -3.40 -16.37 -34.02
CA GLY A 78 -1.95 -16.34 -33.90
C GLY A 78 -1.48 -15.61 -32.65
N ILE A 79 -2.17 -15.81 -31.52
CA ILE A 79 -1.91 -15.15 -30.22
C ILE A 79 -1.31 -16.18 -29.28
N ARG A 80 -0.18 -15.85 -28.64
CA ARG A 80 0.43 -16.70 -27.62
C ARG A 80 -0.43 -16.70 -26.37
N ALA A 81 -0.76 -17.89 -25.85
CA ALA A 81 -1.56 -18.07 -24.64
C ALA A 81 -0.73 -18.68 -23.49
N TYR A 82 -1.03 -18.27 -22.26
CA TYR A 82 -0.53 -18.84 -21.01
C TYR A 82 -1.71 -19.47 -20.26
N GLY A 83 -1.66 -20.79 -20.07
CA GLY A 83 -2.70 -21.54 -19.37
C GLY A 83 -2.29 -21.86 -17.94
N GLY A 84 -3.22 -21.83 -17.02
CA GLY A 84 -3.04 -22.24 -15.63
C GLY A 84 -4.26 -22.95 -15.05
N TYR A 85 -4.06 -23.66 -13.95
CA TYR A 85 -5.10 -24.35 -13.19
C TYR A 85 -5.03 -23.96 -11.71
N ALA A 86 -6.18 -23.67 -11.09
CA ALA A 86 -6.27 -23.43 -9.65
C ALA A 86 -7.53 -24.08 -9.06
N ASP A 87 -7.36 -24.91 -8.02
CA ASP A 87 -8.48 -25.46 -7.24
C ASP A 87 -8.97 -24.41 -6.22
N ILE A 88 -9.82 -23.50 -6.70
CA ILE A 88 -10.38 -22.41 -5.88
C ILE A 88 -11.18 -22.91 -4.68
N PRO A 89 -12.06 -23.94 -4.80
CA PRO A 89 -12.77 -24.48 -3.65
C PRO A 89 -11.88 -24.96 -2.51
N ARG A 90 -10.75 -25.58 -2.84
CA ARG A 90 -9.76 -26.03 -1.85
C ARG A 90 -9.07 -24.85 -1.17
N LEU A 91 -8.63 -23.87 -1.94
CA LEU A 91 -7.91 -22.70 -1.44
C LEU A 91 -8.80 -21.78 -0.59
N ALA A 92 -10.05 -21.56 -0.98
CA ALA A 92 -11.04 -20.81 -0.21
C ALA A 92 -11.25 -21.42 1.18
N ARG A 93 -11.41 -22.77 1.24
CA ARG A 93 -11.52 -23.50 2.51
C ARG A 93 -10.29 -23.38 3.39
N GLN A 94 -9.09 -23.44 2.80
CA GLN A 94 -7.83 -23.32 3.55
C GLN A 94 -7.63 -21.92 4.14
N ARG A 95 -8.09 -20.86 3.45
CA ARG A 95 -7.92 -19.47 3.86
C ARG A 95 -9.10 -18.90 4.66
N GLY A 96 -10.20 -19.62 4.78
CA GLY A 96 -11.43 -19.14 5.42
C GLY A 96 -12.10 -17.98 4.67
N GLU A 97 -11.90 -17.94 3.35
CA GLU A 97 -12.41 -16.90 2.45
C GLU A 97 -13.64 -17.39 1.67
N THR A 98 -14.41 -16.45 1.12
CA THR A 98 -15.46 -16.80 0.15
C THR A 98 -14.85 -17.26 -1.17
N LEU A 99 -15.56 -18.09 -1.92
CA LEU A 99 -15.12 -18.54 -3.26
C LEU A 99 -14.85 -17.35 -4.20
N GLU A 100 -15.65 -16.28 -4.09
CA GLU A 100 -15.50 -15.07 -4.90
C GLU A 100 -14.19 -14.33 -4.55
N GLN A 101 -13.89 -14.16 -3.25
CA GLN A 101 -12.67 -13.52 -2.79
C GLN A 101 -11.41 -14.30 -3.18
N ALA A 102 -11.40 -15.61 -2.89
CA ALA A 102 -10.28 -16.48 -3.24
C ALA A 102 -10.06 -16.54 -4.75
N GLY A 103 -11.13 -16.67 -5.55
CA GLY A 103 -11.08 -16.70 -7.00
C GLY A 103 -10.57 -15.38 -7.59
N ARG A 104 -10.97 -14.25 -7.00
CA ARG A 104 -10.49 -12.92 -7.44
C ARG A 104 -9.00 -12.75 -7.17
N MET A 105 -8.51 -13.09 -5.99
CA MET A 105 -7.08 -12.97 -5.64
C MET A 105 -6.23 -13.84 -6.57
N LEU A 106 -6.55 -15.12 -6.68
CA LEU A 106 -5.82 -16.06 -7.52
C LEU A 106 -5.79 -15.66 -9.00
N ARG A 107 -6.89 -15.09 -9.50
CA ARG A 107 -6.95 -14.58 -10.88
C ARG A 107 -5.94 -13.45 -11.09
N TYR A 108 -5.81 -12.50 -10.16
CA TYR A 108 -4.86 -11.41 -10.30
C TYR A 108 -3.42 -11.89 -10.14
N ASP A 109 -3.15 -12.77 -9.17
CA ASP A 109 -1.81 -13.38 -8.99
C ASP A 109 -1.37 -14.11 -10.25
N PHE A 110 -2.25 -14.92 -10.84
CA PHE A 110 -2.01 -15.63 -12.10
C PHE A 110 -1.79 -14.66 -13.29
N LEU A 111 -2.57 -13.59 -13.38
CA LEU A 111 -2.38 -12.60 -14.45
C LEU A 111 -1.07 -11.84 -14.30
N GLU A 112 -0.61 -11.57 -13.09
CA GLU A 112 0.72 -10.97 -12.85
C GLU A 112 1.85 -11.94 -13.22
N GLU A 113 1.72 -13.25 -12.91
CA GLU A 113 2.66 -14.28 -13.33
C GLU A 113 2.73 -14.38 -14.87
N ALA A 114 1.58 -14.45 -15.54
CA ALA A 114 1.51 -14.50 -17.00
C ALA A 114 2.06 -13.21 -17.64
N LYS A 115 1.81 -12.04 -17.04
CA LYS A 115 2.38 -10.76 -17.46
C LYS A 115 3.92 -10.81 -17.44
N ALA A 116 4.49 -11.30 -16.34
CA ALA A 116 5.94 -11.46 -16.21
C ALA A 116 6.51 -12.44 -17.23
N PHE A 117 5.84 -13.60 -17.45
CA PHE A 117 6.25 -14.62 -18.43
C PHE A 117 6.35 -14.07 -19.85
N PHE A 118 5.38 -13.24 -20.27
CA PHE A 118 5.40 -12.65 -21.60
C PHE A 118 6.21 -11.35 -21.69
N GLY A 119 6.65 -10.77 -20.58
CA GLY A 119 7.19 -9.42 -20.54
C GLY A 119 6.14 -8.38 -20.98
N ALA A 120 4.88 -8.59 -20.63
CA ALA A 120 3.81 -7.63 -20.87
C ALA A 120 3.83 -6.52 -19.82
N ASN A 121 3.36 -5.33 -20.18
CA ASN A 121 3.33 -4.16 -19.29
C ASN A 121 1.90 -3.69 -18.98
N LYS A 122 0.89 -4.31 -19.57
CA LYS A 122 -0.53 -4.08 -19.32
C LYS A 122 -1.30 -5.38 -19.19
N ILE A 123 -2.36 -5.37 -18.37
CA ILE A 123 -3.33 -6.45 -18.24
C ILE A 123 -4.70 -5.91 -18.61
N ALA A 124 -5.30 -6.37 -19.70
CA ALA A 124 -6.64 -6.01 -20.11
C ALA A 124 -7.67 -7.00 -19.57
N VAL A 125 -8.69 -6.48 -18.88
CA VAL A 125 -9.82 -7.27 -18.37
C VAL A 125 -11.14 -6.78 -18.96
N ALA A 126 -12.07 -7.71 -19.18
CA ALA A 126 -13.30 -7.49 -19.92
C ALA A 126 -14.46 -6.92 -19.08
N HIS A 127 -14.18 -6.08 -18.08
CA HIS A 127 -15.25 -5.39 -17.36
C HIS A 127 -15.94 -4.36 -18.28
N HIS A 128 -17.26 -4.31 -18.21
CA HIS A 128 -18.10 -3.46 -19.03
C HIS A 128 -18.99 -2.52 -18.19
N MET A 129 -19.84 -1.73 -18.86
CA MET A 129 -20.67 -0.70 -18.23
C MET A 129 -21.65 -1.26 -17.18
N ASP A 130 -22.23 -2.44 -17.42
CA ASP A 130 -23.13 -3.06 -16.44
C ASP A 130 -22.37 -3.50 -15.17
N ASP A 131 -21.14 -4.01 -15.28
CA ASP A 131 -20.28 -4.29 -14.12
C ASP A 131 -19.94 -3.02 -13.32
N GLN A 132 -19.81 -1.89 -14.02
CA GLN A 132 -19.60 -0.59 -13.38
C GLN A 132 -20.82 -0.19 -12.55
N ALA A 133 -22.01 -0.29 -13.11
CA ALA A 133 -23.26 -0.01 -12.41
C ALA A 133 -23.46 -0.91 -11.19
N GLU A 134 -23.18 -2.23 -11.32
CA GLU A 134 -23.18 -3.17 -10.19
C GLU A 134 -22.24 -2.73 -9.09
N SER A 135 -21.02 -2.32 -9.45
CA SER A 135 -20.00 -1.88 -8.47
C SER A 135 -20.42 -0.61 -7.75
N ILE A 136 -20.97 0.38 -8.46
CA ILE A 136 -21.45 1.63 -7.87
C ILE A 136 -22.61 1.36 -6.90
N LEU A 137 -23.59 0.57 -7.30
CA LEU A 137 -24.73 0.20 -6.44
C LEU A 137 -24.28 -0.60 -5.22
N LEU A 138 -23.36 -1.54 -5.38
CA LEU A 138 -22.83 -2.31 -4.27
C LEU A 138 -22.12 -1.41 -3.24
N HIS A 139 -21.34 -0.45 -3.70
CA HIS A 139 -20.68 0.54 -2.85
C HIS A 139 -21.67 1.49 -2.19
N LEU A 140 -22.74 1.90 -2.89
CA LEU A 140 -23.80 2.74 -2.34
C LEU A 140 -24.52 2.02 -1.18
N VAL A 141 -24.94 0.77 -1.39
CA VAL A 141 -25.63 -0.04 -0.37
C VAL A 141 -24.74 -0.31 0.86
N ARG A 142 -23.43 -0.42 0.67
CA ARG A 142 -22.45 -0.56 1.76
C ARG A 142 -22.11 0.75 2.47
N GLY A 143 -22.68 1.87 2.06
CA GLY A 143 -22.43 3.19 2.67
C GLY A 143 -21.05 3.76 2.35
N SER A 144 -20.50 3.43 1.18
CA SER A 144 -19.22 3.96 0.74
C SER A 144 -19.28 5.48 0.49
N GLY A 145 -18.17 6.18 0.77
CA GLY A 145 -18.02 7.59 0.41
C GLY A 145 -17.74 7.80 -1.08
N LEU A 146 -17.40 9.06 -1.45
CA LEU A 146 -17.19 9.51 -2.83
C LEU A 146 -16.34 8.52 -3.65
N ARG A 147 -15.18 8.12 -3.13
CA ARG A 147 -14.26 7.19 -3.79
C ARG A 147 -14.90 5.85 -4.19
N GLY A 148 -15.81 5.31 -3.37
CA GLY A 148 -16.52 4.06 -3.71
C GLY A 148 -17.56 4.27 -4.80
N LEU A 149 -18.21 5.44 -4.83
CA LEU A 149 -19.21 5.79 -5.81
C LEU A 149 -18.63 6.14 -7.19
N CYS A 150 -17.33 6.39 -7.30
CA CYS A 150 -16.64 6.49 -8.60
C CYS A 150 -16.64 5.16 -9.37
N GLY A 151 -16.90 4.04 -8.70
CA GLY A 151 -16.86 2.71 -9.30
C GLY A 151 -15.44 2.25 -9.67
N MET A 152 -15.33 1.53 -10.78
CA MET A 152 -14.04 1.03 -11.29
C MET A 152 -13.39 2.08 -12.18
N ALA A 153 -12.12 2.40 -11.91
CA ALA A 153 -11.32 3.25 -12.79
C ALA A 153 -11.03 2.53 -14.13
N PRO A 154 -10.98 3.25 -15.25
CA PRO A 154 -10.56 2.71 -16.56
C PRO A 154 -9.17 2.07 -16.49
N ARG A 155 -8.27 2.64 -15.68
CA ARG A 155 -6.93 2.14 -15.42
C ARG A 155 -6.65 2.10 -13.91
N ARG A 156 -6.04 1.00 -13.44
CA ARG A 156 -5.55 0.86 -12.07
C ARG A 156 -4.17 0.19 -12.10
N GLY A 157 -3.10 0.96 -11.98
CA GLY A 157 -1.75 0.47 -12.21
C GLY A 157 -1.60 -0.05 -13.65
N ASP A 158 -1.25 -1.31 -13.80
CA ASP A 158 -1.11 -1.97 -15.11
C ASP A 158 -2.41 -2.60 -15.62
N ILE A 159 -3.46 -2.64 -14.80
CA ILE A 159 -4.77 -3.19 -15.18
C ILE A 159 -5.58 -2.14 -15.92
N ILE A 160 -6.03 -2.48 -17.14
CA ILE A 160 -6.88 -1.64 -18.00
C ILE A 160 -8.21 -2.31 -18.29
N ARG A 161 -9.25 -1.49 -18.53
CA ARG A 161 -10.63 -1.93 -18.76
C ARG A 161 -11.20 -1.27 -20.01
N PRO A 162 -10.80 -1.71 -21.22
CA PRO A 162 -11.17 -1.04 -22.46
C PRO A 162 -12.67 -1.10 -22.77
N LEU A 163 -13.40 -2.09 -22.21
CA LEU A 163 -14.84 -2.29 -22.48
C LEU A 163 -15.76 -1.53 -21.51
N LEU A 164 -15.26 -0.75 -20.54
CA LEU A 164 -16.12 0.01 -19.61
C LEU A 164 -17.05 1.00 -20.31
N CYS A 165 -16.72 1.42 -21.53
CA CYS A 165 -17.58 2.27 -22.36
C CYS A 165 -18.73 1.53 -23.06
N LEU A 166 -18.80 0.20 -23.00
CA LEU A 166 -19.81 -0.61 -23.67
C LEU A 166 -20.77 -1.26 -22.68
N SER A 167 -22.06 -1.32 -23.03
CA SER A 167 -23.06 -2.12 -22.31
C SER A 167 -22.96 -3.60 -22.70
N LYS A 168 -23.49 -4.47 -21.83
CA LYS A 168 -23.59 -5.91 -22.09
C LYS A 168 -24.35 -6.21 -23.39
N ALA A 169 -25.46 -5.51 -23.63
CA ALA A 169 -26.27 -5.69 -24.83
C ALA A 169 -25.53 -5.32 -26.14
N GLU A 170 -24.68 -4.26 -26.08
CA GLU A 170 -23.83 -3.91 -27.23
C GLU A 170 -22.77 -4.99 -27.48
N ILE A 171 -22.16 -5.55 -26.43
CA ILE A 171 -21.18 -6.63 -26.56
C ILE A 171 -21.83 -7.88 -27.18
N GLU A 172 -22.99 -8.28 -26.72
CA GLU A 172 -23.75 -9.43 -27.27
C GLU A 172 -24.11 -9.22 -28.74
N SER A 173 -24.57 -8.02 -29.08
CA SER A 173 -24.87 -7.66 -30.47
C SER A 173 -23.63 -7.73 -31.35
N TYR A 174 -22.46 -7.30 -30.81
CA TYR A 174 -21.20 -7.36 -31.53
C TYR A 174 -20.76 -8.81 -31.81
N LEU A 175 -20.80 -9.67 -30.79
CA LEU A 175 -20.48 -11.09 -30.93
C LEU A 175 -21.34 -11.76 -32.00
N THR A 176 -22.65 -11.46 -32.01
CA THR A 176 -23.61 -11.99 -33.01
C THR A 176 -23.28 -11.48 -34.40
N ASN A 177 -23.02 -10.17 -34.57
CA ASN A 177 -22.77 -9.56 -35.87
C ASN A 177 -21.43 -10.03 -36.50
N GLU A 178 -20.44 -10.29 -35.67
CA GLU A 178 -19.12 -10.79 -36.12
C GLU A 178 -19.08 -12.34 -36.17
N ASN A 179 -20.19 -13.03 -35.84
CA ASN A 179 -20.28 -14.48 -35.72
C ASN A 179 -19.18 -15.11 -34.86
N LEU A 180 -18.88 -14.50 -33.69
CA LEU A 180 -17.82 -14.95 -32.78
C LEU A 180 -18.38 -16.02 -31.84
N PRO A 181 -17.81 -17.23 -31.82
CA PRO A 181 -18.15 -18.23 -30.83
C PRO A 181 -17.64 -17.86 -29.44
N TYR A 182 -18.35 -18.25 -28.38
CA TYR A 182 -17.95 -18.08 -27.00
C TYR A 182 -18.61 -19.12 -26.08
N CYS A 183 -17.98 -19.38 -24.93
CA CYS A 183 -18.50 -20.30 -23.92
C CYS A 183 -19.58 -19.59 -23.06
N THR A 184 -20.69 -20.28 -22.79
CA THR A 184 -21.76 -19.76 -21.92
C THR A 184 -21.65 -20.35 -20.53
N ASP A 185 -21.51 -19.49 -19.51
CA ASP A 185 -21.43 -19.90 -18.11
C ASP A 185 -22.82 -20.01 -17.47
N ALA A 186 -23.28 -21.23 -17.20
CA ALA A 186 -24.56 -21.48 -16.54
C ALA A 186 -24.64 -20.91 -15.10
N THR A 187 -23.51 -20.71 -14.40
CA THR A 187 -23.49 -20.15 -13.05
C THR A 187 -23.81 -18.66 -13.00
N ASN A 188 -23.74 -17.97 -14.12
CA ASN A 188 -24.13 -16.55 -14.22
C ASN A 188 -25.64 -16.32 -14.00
N PHE A 189 -26.44 -17.37 -14.08
CA PHE A 189 -27.90 -17.30 -13.92
C PHE A 189 -28.40 -17.64 -12.50
N ILE A 190 -27.50 -17.92 -11.55
CA ILE A 190 -27.87 -18.25 -10.17
C ILE A 190 -27.71 -16.99 -9.32
N ALA A 191 -28.79 -16.56 -8.64
CA ALA A 191 -28.81 -15.37 -7.77
C ALA A 191 -28.12 -15.58 -6.42
N GLU A 192 -27.03 -16.35 -6.39
CA GLU A 192 -26.21 -16.51 -5.20
C GLU A 192 -25.17 -15.38 -5.10
N GLY A 193 -25.10 -14.74 -3.92
CA GLY A 193 -24.24 -13.60 -3.68
C GLY A 193 -24.86 -12.24 -4.00
N THR A 194 -24.38 -11.21 -3.31
CA THR A 194 -24.94 -9.84 -3.39
C THR A 194 -24.84 -9.25 -4.80
N ARG A 195 -23.76 -9.54 -5.50
CA ARG A 195 -23.52 -8.99 -6.84
C ARG A 195 -24.48 -9.60 -7.88
N ASN A 196 -24.68 -10.93 -7.82
CA ASN A 196 -25.63 -11.59 -8.70
C ASN A 196 -27.09 -11.15 -8.42
N LYS A 197 -27.44 -10.90 -7.16
CA LYS A 197 -28.73 -10.31 -6.80
C LYS A 197 -28.94 -8.92 -7.43
N LEU A 198 -27.91 -8.06 -7.38
CA LEU A 198 -27.98 -6.75 -8.03
C LEU A 198 -28.21 -6.92 -9.54
N ARG A 199 -27.46 -7.81 -10.19
CA ARG A 199 -27.52 -8.07 -11.64
C ARG A 199 -28.87 -8.63 -12.08
N LEU A 200 -29.36 -9.65 -11.39
CA LEU A 200 -30.51 -10.42 -11.85
C LEU A 200 -31.87 -9.87 -11.36
N GLU A 201 -31.90 -9.18 -10.23
CA GLU A 201 -33.14 -8.72 -9.60
C GLU A 201 -33.19 -7.18 -9.51
N THR A 202 -32.23 -6.55 -8.86
CA THR A 202 -32.33 -5.13 -8.48
C THR A 202 -32.18 -4.19 -9.67
N ILE A 203 -31.15 -4.36 -10.50
CA ILE A 203 -30.92 -3.51 -11.68
C ILE A 203 -32.05 -3.64 -12.68
N PRO A 204 -32.53 -4.86 -13.05
CA PRO A 204 -33.69 -5.00 -13.93
C PRO A 204 -34.97 -4.36 -13.37
N TYR A 205 -35.22 -4.49 -12.07
CA TYR A 205 -36.35 -3.84 -11.39
C TYR A 205 -36.26 -2.32 -11.49
N LEU A 206 -35.13 -1.73 -11.16
CA LEU A 206 -34.90 -0.29 -11.21
C LEU A 206 -34.95 0.24 -12.66
N LYS A 207 -34.43 -0.51 -13.63
CA LYS A 207 -34.53 -0.14 -15.05
C LYS A 207 -35.99 -0.11 -15.54
N ARG A 208 -36.80 -1.11 -15.17
CA ARG A 208 -38.18 -1.22 -15.59
C ARG A 208 -39.10 -0.16 -14.99
N ASP A 209 -38.98 0.06 -13.67
CA ASP A 209 -39.99 0.82 -12.92
C ASP A 209 -39.56 2.27 -12.63
N PHE A 210 -38.25 2.61 -12.75
CA PHE A 210 -37.75 3.93 -12.39
C PHE A 210 -36.98 4.63 -13.52
N ASN A 211 -35.96 3.97 -14.10
CA ASN A 211 -35.13 4.61 -15.13
C ASN A 211 -34.61 3.56 -16.12
N PRO A 212 -35.14 3.47 -17.34
CA PRO A 212 -34.65 2.56 -18.37
C PRO A 212 -33.18 2.74 -18.72
N ARG A 213 -32.64 3.94 -18.50
CA ARG A 213 -31.22 4.30 -18.70
C ARG A 213 -30.40 4.34 -17.39
N LEU A 214 -30.77 3.51 -16.41
CA LEU A 214 -30.13 3.48 -15.10
C LEU A 214 -28.63 3.22 -15.19
N VAL A 215 -28.21 2.27 -16.01
CA VAL A 215 -26.79 1.85 -16.13
C VAL A 215 -25.97 3.02 -16.65
N GLU A 216 -26.40 3.66 -17.72
CA GLU A 216 -25.72 4.84 -18.28
C GLU A 216 -25.70 6.00 -17.29
N SER A 217 -26.81 6.22 -16.58
CA SER A 217 -26.91 7.30 -15.57
C SER A 217 -25.94 7.08 -14.39
N LEU A 218 -25.81 5.83 -13.92
CA LEU A 218 -24.86 5.48 -12.85
C LEU A 218 -23.41 5.63 -13.31
N CYS A 219 -23.10 5.21 -14.54
CA CYS A 219 -21.76 5.37 -15.09
C CYS A 219 -21.39 6.83 -15.26
N ALA A 220 -22.26 7.65 -15.85
CA ALA A 220 -22.02 9.09 -16.00
C ALA A 220 -21.86 9.79 -14.64
N MET A 221 -22.65 9.42 -13.63
CA MET A 221 -22.48 9.89 -12.26
C MET A 221 -21.09 9.49 -11.71
N GLY A 222 -20.69 8.21 -11.89
CA GLY A 222 -19.39 7.70 -11.44
C GLY A 222 -18.22 8.44 -12.09
N GLU A 223 -18.31 8.79 -13.36
CA GLU A 223 -17.29 9.57 -14.08
C GLU A 223 -17.16 10.98 -13.49
N MET A 224 -18.26 11.72 -13.33
CA MET A 224 -18.25 13.06 -12.69
C MET A 224 -17.64 13.01 -11.28
N LEU A 225 -18.05 12.04 -10.46
CA LEU A 225 -17.50 11.86 -9.12
C LEU A 225 -16.01 11.50 -9.14
N SER A 226 -15.54 10.78 -10.17
CA SER A 226 -14.13 10.43 -10.34
C SER A 226 -13.26 11.64 -10.68
N GLU A 227 -13.78 12.58 -11.47
CA GLU A 227 -13.11 13.86 -11.76
C GLU A 227 -12.96 14.69 -10.49
N ASP A 228 -14.03 14.84 -9.70
CA ASP A 228 -14.00 15.55 -8.44
C ASP A 228 -13.04 14.90 -7.42
N GLU A 229 -13.10 13.57 -7.29
CA GLU A 229 -12.20 12.81 -6.40
C GLU A 229 -10.74 12.97 -6.81
N SER A 230 -10.44 12.90 -8.12
CA SER A 230 -9.09 13.09 -8.67
C SER A 230 -8.55 14.48 -8.31
N TYR A 231 -9.34 15.51 -8.50
CA TYR A 231 -8.95 16.89 -8.17
C TYR A 231 -8.68 17.07 -6.67
N LEU A 232 -9.57 16.52 -5.81
CA LEU A 232 -9.39 16.56 -4.37
C LEU A 232 -8.16 15.77 -3.91
N CYS A 233 -7.84 14.64 -4.56
CA CYS A 233 -6.63 13.87 -4.29
C CYS A 233 -5.37 14.65 -4.68
N GLN A 234 -5.34 15.34 -5.83
CA GLN A 234 -4.21 16.16 -6.24
C GLN A 234 -3.94 17.30 -5.25
N ILE A 235 -4.99 17.97 -4.77
CA ILE A 235 -4.84 18.97 -3.70
C ILE A 235 -4.26 18.32 -2.44
N ALA A 236 -4.79 17.17 -2.03
CA ALA A 236 -4.34 16.50 -0.82
C ALA A 236 -2.86 16.05 -0.91
N GLU A 237 -2.42 15.53 -2.04
CA GLU A 237 -1.02 15.16 -2.27
C GLU A 237 -0.10 16.39 -2.18
N ARG A 238 -0.49 17.50 -2.80
CA ARG A 238 0.26 18.76 -2.72
C ARG A 238 0.39 19.24 -1.27
N GLU A 239 -0.72 19.27 -0.52
CA GLU A 239 -0.75 19.73 0.87
C GLU A 239 0.02 18.77 1.80
N LEU A 240 -0.08 17.45 1.58
CA LEU A 240 0.69 16.45 2.32
C LEU A 240 2.20 16.62 2.10
N ASN A 241 2.62 16.82 0.85
CA ASN A 241 4.02 17.06 0.50
C ASN A 241 4.54 18.37 1.12
N ALA A 242 3.75 19.43 1.12
CA ALA A 242 4.09 20.69 1.80
C ALA A 242 4.25 20.54 3.32
N ALA A 243 3.45 19.67 3.93
CA ALA A 243 3.52 19.35 5.36
C ALA A 243 4.65 18.37 5.72
N ARG A 244 5.33 17.75 4.75
CA ARG A 244 6.36 16.73 4.99
C ARG A 244 7.57 17.32 5.71
N ARG A 245 8.04 16.62 6.73
CA ARG A 245 9.25 16.92 7.51
C ARG A 245 10.04 15.63 7.71
N GLU A 246 11.26 15.74 8.15
CA GLU A 246 12.05 14.57 8.56
C GLU A 246 11.34 13.84 9.72
N GLY A 247 10.99 12.57 9.51
CA GLY A 247 10.33 11.70 10.49
C GLY A 247 8.82 11.80 10.56
N GLY A 248 8.12 12.58 9.69
CA GLY A 248 6.67 12.66 9.68
C GLY A 248 6.09 13.87 8.97
N PHE A 249 4.93 14.34 9.40
CA PHE A 249 4.24 15.47 8.81
C PHE A 249 3.89 16.52 9.86
N ASP A 250 3.93 17.81 9.48
CA ASP A 250 3.60 18.94 10.33
C ASP A 250 2.11 18.92 10.74
N ARG A 251 1.86 18.70 12.03
CA ARG A 251 0.51 18.59 12.60
C ARG A 251 -0.30 19.88 12.46
N ALA A 252 0.35 21.02 12.67
CA ALA A 252 -0.32 22.32 12.64
C ALA A 252 -0.73 22.67 11.21
N ALA A 253 0.11 22.33 10.22
CA ALA A 253 -0.23 22.48 8.81
C ALA A 253 -1.41 21.60 8.42
N LEU A 254 -1.36 20.30 8.74
CA LEU A 254 -2.44 19.37 8.42
C LEU A 254 -3.75 19.72 9.12
N ASN A 255 -3.70 20.14 10.40
CA ASN A 255 -4.91 20.44 11.18
C ASN A 255 -5.67 21.69 10.68
N LYS A 256 -5.05 22.52 9.83
CA LYS A 256 -5.70 23.69 9.19
C LYS A 256 -6.49 23.31 7.93
N LEU A 257 -6.27 22.13 7.39
CA LEU A 257 -6.89 21.71 6.14
C LEU A 257 -8.38 21.41 6.32
N PRO A 258 -9.21 21.72 5.33
CA PRO A 258 -10.59 21.28 5.31
C PRO A 258 -10.67 19.75 5.42
N ARG A 259 -11.65 19.23 6.16
CA ARG A 259 -11.80 17.78 6.40
C ARG A 259 -11.76 16.91 5.14
N PRO A 260 -12.35 17.28 3.99
CA PRO A 260 -12.25 16.49 2.77
C PRO A 260 -10.82 16.32 2.27
N ILE A 261 -9.98 17.35 2.39
CA ILE A 261 -8.56 17.31 2.00
C ILE A 261 -7.75 16.53 3.04
N LEU A 262 -7.94 16.86 4.32
CA LEU A 262 -7.24 16.22 5.43
C LEU A 262 -7.45 14.69 5.45
N SER A 263 -8.68 14.21 5.23
CA SER A 263 -8.96 12.78 5.18
C SER A 263 -8.22 12.08 4.03
N ARG A 264 -8.00 12.75 2.90
CA ARG A 264 -7.22 12.24 1.76
C ARG A 264 -5.72 12.28 2.03
N CYS A 265 -5.22 13.33 2.70
CA CYS A 265 -3.82 13.38 3.17
C CYS A 265 -3.50 12.19 4.07
N ILE A 266 -4.37 11.88 5.03
CA ILE A 266 -4.18 10.74 5.93
C ILE A 266 -4.21 9.42 5.15
N ARG A 267 -5.12 9.25 4.20
CA ARG A 267 -5.17 8.07 3.33
C ARG A 267 -3.94 7.93 2.46
N ALA A 268 -3.41 9.03 1.93
CA ALA A 268 -2.18 9.05 1.15
C ALA A 268 -0.98 8.64 2.03
N ALA A 269 -0.85 9.19 3.23
CA ALA A 269 0.20 8.82 4.18
C ALA A 269 0.14 7.34 4.58
N LEU A 270 -1.07 6.78 4.80
CA LEU A 270 -1.25 5.35 5.08
C LEU A 270 -0.92 4.48 3.85
N SER A 271 -1.21 4.96 2.65
CA SER A 271 -0.86 4.25 1.41
C SER A 271 0.65 4.14 1.21
N GLU A 272 1.41 5.19 1.55
CA GLU A 272 2.88 5.20 1.46
C GLU A 272 3.53 4.09 2.31
N ILE A 273 2.90 3.72 3.43
CA ILE A 273 3.39 2.66 4.33
C ILE A 273 2.66 1.32 4.15
N GLY A 274 1.82 1.18 3.11
CA GLY A 274 1.09 -0.06 2.81
C GLY A 274 -0.09 -0.38 3.74
N ALA A 275 -0.48 0.54 4.64
CA ALA A 275 -1.51 0.31 5.68
C ALA A 275 -2.92 0.82 5.30
N LEU A 276 -3.15 1.19 4.03
CA LEU A 276 -4.45 1.76 3.61
C LEU A 276 -5.53 0.69 3.41
N THR A 277 -5.17 -0.55 3.07
CA THR A 277 -6.12 -1.59 2.62
C THR A 277 -7.19 -1.88 3.67
N ASP A 278 -6.80 -1.94 4.95
CA ASP A 278 -7.67 -2.28 6.07
C ASP A 278 -8.10 -1.05 6.89
N ALA A 279 -7.79 0.16 6.41
CA ALA A 279 -8.11 1.41 7.10
C ALA A 279 -9.55 1.86 6.81
N GLU A 280 -10.45 1.63 7.78
CA GLU A 280 -11.83 2.07 7.76
C GLU A 280 -11.98 3.58 8.07
N ARG A 281 -13.20 4.10 7.82
CA ARG A 281 -13.54 5.50 8.14
C ARG A 281 -13.27 5.84 9.62
N GLY A 282 -13.58 4.92 10.55
CA GLY A 282 -13.36 5.13 11.98
C GLY A 282 -11.88 5.33 12.33
N HIS A 283 -10.98 4.63 11.65
CA HIS A 283 -9.52 4.80 11.80
C HIS A 283 -9.08 6.20 11.34
N ILE A 284 -9.56 6.65 10.16
CA ILE A 284 -9.26 7.99 9.65
C ILE A 284 -9.76 9.08 10.61
N ASP A 285 -10.99 8.97 11.12
CA ASP A 285 -11.56 9.92 12.08
C ASP A 285 -10.77 9.95 13.40
N SER A 286 -10.25 8.82 13.84
CA SER A 286 -9.40 8.70 15.02
C SER A 286 -8.04 9.37 14.82
N ILE A 287 -7.43 9.21 13.63
CA ILE A 287 -6.18 9.87 13.27
C ILE A 287 -6.37 11.39 13.17
N ILE A 288 -7.50 11.87 12.63
CA ILE A 288 -7.84 13.31 12.61
C ILE A 288 -7.87 13.87 14.04
N LYS A 289 -8.50 13.18 14.99
CA LYS A 289 -8.52 13.60 16.40
C LYS A 289 -7.12 13.61 17.03
N LEU A 290 -6.25 12.70 16.59
CA LEU A 290 -4.88 12.59 17.09
C LEU A 290 -4.05 13.85 16.77
N LEU A 291 -4.33 14.56 15.66
CA LEU A 291 -3.65 15.80 15.30
C LEU A 291 -3.70 16.86 16.41
N SER A 292 -4.78 16.92 17.19
CA SER A 292 -4.94 17.85 18.31
C SER A 292 -4.57 17.24 19.67
N ALA A 293 -4.14 15.98 19.72
CA ALA A 293 -3.79 15.31 20.96
C ALA A 293 -2.43 15.78 21.51
N ARG A 294 -2.17 15.47 22.80
CA ARG A 294 -0.85 15.73 23.42
C ARG A 294 0.27 14.97 22.73
N THR A 295 1.48 15.47 22.80
CA THR A 295 2.68 14.79 22.33
C THR A 295 2.82 13.40 22.97
N GLY A 296 3.13 12.39 22.14
CA GLY A 296 3.26 10.99 22.55
C GLY A 296 1.93 10.23 22.63
N ALA A 297 0.81 10.82 22.17
CA ALA A 297 -0.42 10.07 21.92
C ALA A 297 -0.24 9.15 20.70
N ARG A 298 -0.83 7.95 20.75
CA ARG A 298 -0.69 6.90 19.74
C ARG A 298 -2.01 6.19 19.51
N ILE A 299 -2.20 5.76 18.28
CA ILE A 299 -3.30 4.90 17.84
C ILE A 299 -2.69 3.74 17.06
N GLU A 300 -3.13 2.52 17.36
CA GLU A 300 -2.87 1.32 16.58
C GLU A 300 -4.00 1.15 15.57
N ILE A 301 -3.66 0.90 14.33
CA ILE A 301 -4.58 0.57 13.24
C ILE A 301 -4.10 -0.72 12.56
N PRO A 302 -4.93 -1.43 11.81
CA PRO A 302 -4.46 -2.58 11.05
C PRO A 302 -3.27 -2.22 10.16
N GLY A 303 -2.17 -2.95 10.34
CA GLY A 303 -0.95 -2.78 9.54
C GLY A 303 -0.06 -1.59 9.87
N ALA A 304 -0.40 -0.74 10.86
CA ALA A 304 0.46 0.38 11.25
C ALA A 304 0.10 1.02 12.60
N ASP A 305 1.01 1.87 13.06
CA ASP A 305 0.82 2.79 14.16
C ASP A 305 0.83 4.23 13.66
N VAL A 306 0.04 5.08 14.30
CA VAL A 306 0.09 6.53 14.09
C VAL A 306 0.27 7.22 15.44
N TRP A 307 1.28 8.10 15.55
CA TRP A 307 1.57 8.79 16.82
C TRP A 307 1.95 10.25 16.62
N THR A 308 1.86 10.99 17.69
CA THR A 308 2.27 12.41 17.71
C THR A 308 3.64 12.57 18.37
N SER A 309 4.55 13.28 17.72
CA SER A 309 5.88 13.58 18.19
C SER A 309 6.15 15.10 18.08
N TYR A 310 5.99 15.83 19.20
CA TYR A 310 6.03 17.29 19.20
C TYR A 310 5.13 17.92 18.15
N GLU A 311 5.69 18.54 17.13
CA GLU A 311 4.98 19.21 16.06
C GLU A 311 4.61 18.29 14.90
N LEU A 312 5.00 17.00 15.00
CA LEU A 312 4.81 16.03 13.93
C LEU A 312 3.68 15.04 14.26
N ILE A 313 3.05 14.53 13.21
CA ILE A 313 2.32 13.27 13.19
C ILE A 313 3.14 12.28 12.36
N CYS A 314 3.34 11.07 12.90
CA CYS A 314 4.20 10.04 12.35
C CYS A 314 3.36 8.80 12.02
N PHE A 315 3.70 8.11 10.93
CA PHE A 315 3.05 6.90 10.45
C PHE A 315 4.10 5.81 10.27
N GLY A 316 3.81 4.58 10.70
CA GLY A 316 4.74 3.45 10.57
C GLY A 316 4.54 2.41 11.66
N HIS A 317 5.59 1.66 11.98
CA HIS A 317 5.58 0.71 13.10
C HIS A 317 6.26 1.34 14.31
N TYR A 318 5.50 1.52 15.38
CA TYR A 318 6.03 2.07 16.62
C TYR A 318 6.74 0.97 17.42
N ILE A 319 8.07 0.99 17.41
CA ILE A 319 8.89 0.04 18.18
C ILE A 319 8.87 0.45 19.64
N LYS A 320 8.03 -0.20 20.44
CA LYS A 320 8.09 -0.09 21.87
C LYS A 320 9.00 -1.20 22.37
N GLN A 321 10.19 -0.86 22.81
CA GLN A 321 11.04 -1.82 23.50
C GLN A 321 10.39 -2.20 24.84
N THR A 322 9.91 -3.44 24.95
CA THR A 322 9.29 -4.00 26.16
C THR A 322 10.23 -5.05 26.74
N GLY A 323 10.64 -4.84 27.96
CA GLY A 323 11.45 -5.81 28.74
C GLY A 323 12.69 -5.16 29.35
N GLU A 324 13.07 -5.64 30.53
CA GLU A 324 14.38 -5.32 31.12
C GLU A 324 15.41 -6.28 30.52
N TRP A 325 16.28 -5.78 29.68
CA TRP A 325 17.42 -6.52 29.18
C TRP A 325 18.70 -5.69 29.31
N GLU A 326 19.81 -6.36 29.46
CA GLU A 326 21.14 -5.77 29.53
C GLU A 326 22.16 -6.71 28.90
N GLN A 327 23.20 -6.15 28.31
CA GLN A 327 24.29 -6.92 27.73
C GLN A 327 25.60 -6.12 27.79
N PRO A 328 26.76 -6.79 27.79
CA PRO A 328 28.06 -6.13 27.80
C PRO A 328 28.29 -5.32 26.53
N LEU A 329 28.99 -4.17 26.66
CA LEU A 329 29.45 -3.40 25.51
C LEU A 329 30.74 -4.05 24.93
N CYS A 330 30.70 -4.36 23.62
CA CYS A 330 31.94 -4.79 22.92
C CYS A 330 32.79 -3.57 22.57
N LEU A 331 33.96 -3.46 23.17
CA LEU A 331 34.86 -2.28 23.01
C LEU A 331 35.60 -2.21 21.68
N ASN A 332 35.70 -3.30 20.92
CA ASN A 332 36.37 -3.34 19.62
C ASN A 332 35.51 -4.18 18.63
N GLY A 333 34.30 -3.74 18.37
CA GLY A 333 33.38 -4.48 17.54
C GLY A 333 31.97 -3.91 17.57
N GLU A 334 31.03 -4.77 17.29
CA GLU A 334 29.60 -4.44 17.21
C GLU A 334 28.80 -5.17 18.30
N THR A 335 27.82 -4.49 18.84
CA THR A 335 26.85 -5.05 19.77
C THR A 335 25.44 -4.77 19.22
N GLU A 336 24.72 -5.82 18.79
CA GLU A 336 23.37 -5.69 18.24
C GLU A 336 22.32 -5.51 19.33
N THR A 337 21.33 -4.66 19.04
CA THR A 337 20.12 -4.46 19.84
C THR A 337 18.89 -4.56 18.93
N GLU A 338 17.70 -4.62 19.51
CA GLU A 338 16.44 -4.61 18.70
C GLU A 338 16.34 -3.38 17.80
N ALA A 339 16.73 -2.20 18.29
CA ALA A 339 16.54 -0.91 17.61
C ALA A 339 17.74 -0.47 16.76
N GLY A 340 18.87 -1.16 16.84
CA GLY A 340 20.08 -0.79 16.12
C GLY A 340 21.34 -1.46 16.65
N THR A 341 22.47 -1.08 16.10
CA THR A 341 23.77 -1.67 16.41
C THR A 341 24.70 -0.60 17.02
N TYR A 342 25.29 -0.91 18.14
CA TYR A 342 26.42 -0.15 18.67
C TYR A 342 27.72 -0.64 18.05
N ARG A 343 28.45 0.27 17.41
CA ARG A 343 29.79 0.00 16.85
C ARG A 343 30.80 0.80 17.64
N VAL A 344 31.84 0.13 18.15
CA VAL A 344 32.95 0.76 18.85
C VAL A 344 34.22 0.50 18.07
N THR A 345 34.89 1.58 17.64
CA THR A 345 36.12 1.51 16.85
C THR A 345 37.18 2.44 17.44
N PRO A 346 38.48 2.10 17.34
CA PRO A 346 39.54 3.03 17.68
C PRO A 346 39.43 4.32 16.85
N CYS A 347 39.66 5.46 17.45
CA CYS A 347 39.67 6.75 16.76
C CYS A 347 40.83 7.63 17.17
N ALA A 348 41.15 8.65 16.36
CA ALA A 348 42.09 9.67 16.74
C ALA A 348 41.44 10.66 17.73
N ALA A 349 42.19 11.16 18.71
CA ALA A 349 41.66 12.08 19.72
C ALA A 349 41.11 13.41 19.16
N MET A 350 41.38 13.72 17.89
CA MET A 350 40.90 14.91 17.19
C MET A 350 39.61 14.67 16.36
N ASP A 351 39.17 13.41 16.21
CA ASP A 351 37.91 13.10 15.51
C ASP A 351 36.74 13.56 16.37
N ARG A 352 36.01 14.59 15.90
CA ARG A 352 34.78 15.06 16.54
C ARG A 352 33.60 14.66 15.68
N PRO A 353 32.81 13.67 16.14
CA PRO A 353 31.55 13.32 15.46
C PRO A 353 30.63 14.53 15.35
N ARG A 354 29.96 14.67 14.19
CA ARG A 354 29.11 15.82 13.91
C ARG A 354 27.66 15.62 14.36
N ASP A 355 27.30 14.43 14.80
CA ASP A 355 25.92 14.06 15.19
C ASP A 355 25.88 13.66 16.68
N ARG A 356 24.65 13.48 17.19
CA ARG A 356 24.38 13.05 18.57
C ARG A 356 24.19 11.53 18.72
N TYR A 357 24.42 10.79 17.65
CA TYR A 357 24.35 9.32 17.62
C TYR A 357 25.75 8.69 17.63
N SER A 358 26.77 9.53 17.60
CA SER A 358 28.18 9.12 17.75
C SER A 358 28.93 10.01 18.70
N ALA A 359 29.94 9.46 19.35
CA ALA A 359 30.86 10.21 20.25
C ALA A 359 32.23 9.55 20.33
N CYS A 360 33.28 10.37 20.39
CA CYS A 360 34.61 9.90 20.76
C CYS A 360 34.79 10.03 22.28
N ILE A 361 35.20 8.96 22.91
CA ILE A 361 35.33 8.83 24.36
C ILE A 361 36.68 8.24 24.76
N ASP A 362 37.02 8.37 26.01
CA ASP A 362 38.18 7.73 26.64
C ASP A 362 37.76 6.35 27.18
N ALA A 363 38.21 5.27 26.52
CA ALA A 363 37.85 3.91 26.91
C ALA A 363 38.39 3.55 28.32
N ASP A 364 39.53 4.15 28.76
CA ASP A 364 40.10 3.92 30.09
C ASP A 364 39.21 4.49 31.22
N LYS A 365 38.23 5.36 30.88
CA LYS A 365 37.27 5.92 31.84
C LYS A 365 35.98 5.17 31.92
N LEU A 366 35.80 4.13 31.11
CA LEU A 366 34.60 3.30 31.19
C LEU A 366 34.65 2.42 32.45
N PRO A 367 33.63 2.47 33.33
CA PRO A 367 33.56 1.56 34.46
C PRO A 367 33.47 0.09 34.01
N ALA A 368 34.02 -0.82 34.86
CA ALA A 368 34.03 -2.25 34.53
C ALA A 368 32.65 -2.88 34.41
N ASP A 369 31.61 -2.29 35.03
CA ASP A 369 30.22 -2.68 35.00
C ASP A 369 29.43 -1.97 33.89
N THR A 370 30.09 -1.44 32.86
CA THR A 370 29.42 -0.78 31.73
C THR A 370 28.63 -1.77 30.90
N LEU A 371 27.33 -1.48 30.75
CA LEU A 371 26.40 -2.30 30.02
C LEU A 371 25.61 -1.47 28.98
N ILE A 372 25.19 -2.12 27.93
CA ILE A 372 24.09 -1.63 27.05
C ILE A 372 22.79 -2.14 27.65
N ARG A 373 21.86 -1.24 27.92
CA ARG A 373 20.55 -1.57 28.50
C ARG A 373 19.48 -0.55 28.16
N GLN A 374 18.24 -0.88 28.44
CA GLN A 374 17.16 0.09 28.41
C GLN A 374 17.28 1.10 29.57
N ARG A 375 16.68 2.28 29.37
CA ARG A 375 16.58 3.29 30.42
C ARG A 375 15.79 2.77 31.63
N ARG A 376 16.23 3.16 32.82
CA ARG A 376 15.59 2.82 34.10
C ARG A 376 15.12 4.07 34.85
N ALA A 377 14.13 3.89 35.72
CA ALA A 377 13.70 4.96 36.61
C ALA A 377 14.85 5.39 37.50
N GLY A 378 15.14 6.71 37.52
CA GLY A 378 16.25 7.25 38.33
C GLY A 378 17.54 7.41 37.58
N ASP A 379 17.68 7.04 36.33
CA ASP A 379 18.85 7.28 35.49
C ASP A 379 19.19 8.77 35.41
N ARG A 380 20.49 9.04 35.47
CA ARG A 380 21.08 10.38 35.45
C ARG A 380 22.04 10.53 34.27
N PHE A 381 22.10 11.72 33.73
CA PHE A 381 23.00 12.06 32.63
C PHE A 381 23.72 13.38 32.92
N HIS A 382 25.02 13.38 32.83
CA HIS A 382 25.84 14.57 32.93
C HIS A 382 26.40 14.92 31.55
N ARG A 383 25.74 15.87 30.87
CA ARG A 383 26.14 16.28 29.52
C ARG A 383 27.52 16.94 29.56
N ILE A 384 28.34 16.71 28.54
CA ILE A 384 29.65 17.34 28.36
C ILE A 384 29.53 18.88 28.49
N ASN A 385 30.39 19.46 29.32
CA ASN A 385 30.47 20.89 29.67
C ASN A 385 29.20 21.44 30.37
N ALA A 386 28.38 20.61 30.97
CA ALA A 386 27.25 21.08 31.80
C ALA A 386 27.67 21.25 33.27
N PRO A 387 27.04 22.16 34.06
CA PRO A 387 27.44 22.40 35.46
C PRO A 387 27.12 21.24 36.41
N GLY A 388 26.41 20.20 35.96
CA GLY A 388 26.07 19.05 36.79
C GLY A 388 25.21 18.02 36.11
N SER A 389 24.95 16.90 36.78
CA SER A 389 24.09 15.85 36.31
C SER A 389 22.59 16.14 36.55
N LYS A 390 21.73 15.76 35.64
CA LYS A 390 20.27 15.84 35.79
C LYS A 390 19.62 14.48 35.53
N LYS A 391 18.34 14.32 35.84
CA LYS A 391 17.60 13.10 35.47
C LYS A 391 17.61 12.95 33.96
N LEU A 392 17.81 11.73 33.45
CA LEU A 392 17.86 11.43 32.02
C LEU A 392 16.56 11.89 31.31
N LYS A 393 15.39 11.74 31.96
CA LYS A 393 14.11 12.23 31.45
C LYS A 393 14.16 13.74 31.12
N ASP A 394 14.76 14.54 32.02
CA ASP A 394 14.82 16.00 31.87
C ASP A 394 15.83 16.35 30.76
N ALA A 395 16.94 15.61 30.66
CA ALA A 395 17.92 15.78 29.57
C ALA A 395 17.29 15.52 28.19
N TYR A 396 16.44 14.52 28.05
CA TYR A 396 15.71 14.25 26.81
C TYR A 396 14.70 15.35 26.47
N ILE A 397 14.02 15.93 27.48
CA ILE A 397 13.08 17.03 27.28
C ILE A 397 13.82 18.28 26.81
N ASP A 398 14.92 18.64 27.48
CA ASP A 398 15.75 19.79 27.13
C ASP A 398 16.35 19.68 25.71
N ALA A 399 16.73 18.46 25.32
CA ALA A 399 17.23 18.16 23.98
C ALA A 399 16.13 18.09 22.91
N LYS A 400 14.83 18.22 23.31
CA LYS A 400 13.65 18.03 22.47
C LYS A 400 13.65 16.70 21.73
N LEU A 401 14.23 15.64 22.36
CA LEU A 401 14.30 14.32 21.75
C LEU A 401 12.89 13.71 21.67
N PRO A 402 12.44 13.24 20.49
CA PRO A 402 11.15 12.57 20.33
C PRO A 402 11.00 11.36 21.26
N ARG A 403 9.77 11.04 21.69
CA ARG A 403 9.50 10.00 22.67
C ARG A 403 9.98 8.62 22.21
N GLU A 404 9.76 8.29 20.97
CA GLU A 404 10.20 7.06 20.30
C GLU A 404 11.72 6.87 20.31
N LYS A 405 12.48 7.97 20.28
CA LYS A 405 13.96 7.96 20.35
C LYS A 405 14.48 7.91 21.80
N ARG A 406 13.61 8.09 22.81
CA ARG A 406 14.01 8.00 24.24
C ARG A 406 14.03 6.58 24.77
N ASP A 407 13.41 5.66 24.06
CA ASP A 407 13.35 4.24 24.42
C ASP A 407 14.44 3.42 23.72
N LEU A 408 15.36 4.08 22.99
CA LEU A 408 16.57 3.44 22.45
C LEU A 408 17.48 2.99 23.60
N ALA A 409 18.15 1.86 23.38
CA ALA A 409 19.14 1.35 24.31
C ALA A 409 20.22 2.41 24.58
N LEU A 410 20.75 2.41 25.78
CA LEU A 410 21.81 3.34 26.22
C LEU A 410 22.97 2.58 26.86
N ILE A 411 24.13 3.21 26.92
CA ILE A 411 25.29 2.69 27.61
C ILE A 411 25.34 3.33 29.02
N ALA A 412 25.36 2.50 30.06
CA ALA A 412 25.35 2.98 31.43
C ALA A 412 26.15 2.07 32.38
N SER A 413 26.58 2.65 33.51
CA SER A 413 27.05 1.94 34.67
C SER A 413 26.18 2.31 35.87
N GLY A 414 25.53 1.31 36.48
CA GLY A 414 24.53 1.54 37.51
C GLY A 414 23.39 2.48 37.05
N ARG A 415 23.29 3.67 37.68
CA ARG A 415 22.33 4.73 37.30
C ARG A 415 22.91 5.84 36.45
N ASP A 416 24.21 5.82 36.23
CA ASP A 416 24.88 6.85 35.44
C ASP A 416 24.92 6.47 33.95
N VAL A 417 24.27 7.26 33.15
CA VAL A 417 24.24 7.08 31.71
C VAL A 417 25.47 7.68 31.10
N LEU A 418 26.26 6.83 30.44
CA LEU A 418 27.54 7.18 29.83
C LEU A 418 27.40 7.65 28.39
N PHE A 419 26.48 7.01 27.62
CA PHE A 419 26.15 7.42 26.28
C PHE A 419 24.67 7.14 26.02
N ALA A 420 23.98 8.08 25.41
CA ALA A 420 22.61 7.92 24.98
C ALA A 420 22.44 8.44 23.55
N PRO A 421 21.85 7.63 22.62
CA PRO A 421 21.52 8.08 21.27
C PRO A 421 20.67 9.36 21.29
N GLY A 422 21.07 10.36 20.51
CA GLY A 422 20.41 11.66 20.49
C GLY A 422 20.85 12.65 21.59
N LEU A 423 21.58 12.21 22.63
CA LEU A 423 22.23 13.09 23.63
C LEU A 423 23.78 13.12 23.48
N GLY A 424 24.37 12.00 23.03
CA GLY A 424 25.80 11.80 22.93
C GLY A 424 26.44 11.26 24.23
N ALA A 425 27.73 11.51 24.44
CA ALA A 425 28.49 11.02 25.57
C ALA A 425 28.35 11.90 26.82
N ALA A 426 28.57 11.29 27.99
CA ALA A 426 28.60 11.95 29.28
C ALA A 426 30.00 12.60 29.57
N GLU A 427 30.00 13.58 30.46
CA GLU A 427 31.23 14.27 30.90
C GLU A 427 32.26 13.30 31.51
N SER A 428 31.81 12.26 32.23
CA SER A 428 32.66 11.27 32.92
C SER A 428 33.59 10.51 31.98
N ILE A 429 33.17 10.29 30.73
CA ILE A 429 33.92 9.51 29.72
C ILE A 429 34.54 10.39 28.63
N LYS A 430 34.52 11.70 28.81
CA LYS A 430 35.05 12.67 27.85
C LYS A 430 36.54 12.51 27.61
N LEU A 431 36.96 12.64 26.36
CA LEU A 431 38.36 12.75 25.97
C LEU A 431 39.03 13.98 26.60
N ASN A 432 40.25 13.82 27.01
CA ASN A 432 41.15 14.93 27.43
C ASN A 432 42.51 14.78 26.76
N VAL A 433 43.42 15.75 27.01
CA VAL A 433 44.76 15.78 26.43
C VAL A 433 45.66 14.60 26.84
N ASN A 434 45.29 13.90 27.93
CA ASN A 434 46.04 12.76 28.47
C ASN A 434 45.41 11.40 28.09
N SER A 435 44.32 11.39 27.36
CA SER A 435 43.60 10.16 26.95
C SER A 435 44.48 9.35 25.99
N LYS A 436 44.77 8.10 26.34
CA LYS A 436 45.58 7.17 25.55
C LYS A 436 44.76 6.24 24.67
N ASN A 437 43.58 5.85 25.14
CA ASN A 437 42.70 4.90 24.47
C ASN A 437 41.42 5.59 23.99
N ALA A 438 41.53 6.34 22.88
CA ALA A 438 40.36 6.99 22.27
C ALA A 438 39.56 6.00 21.39
N VAL A 439 38.27 5.86 21.66
CA VAL A 439 37.35 5.06 20.83
C VAL A 439 36.14 5.89 20.42
N LYS A 440 35.64 5.61 19.20
CA LYS A 440 34.40 6.16 18.70
C LYS A 440 33.28 5.15 18.98
N ILE A 441 32.25 5.59 19.71
CA ILE A 441 30.99 4.90 19.84
C ILE A 441 30.02 5.46 18.78
N GLU A 442 29.35 4.60 18.04
CA GLU A 442 28.41 4.97 17.04
C GLU A 442 27.15 4.07 17.18
N PHE A 443 25.97 4.70 17.24
CA PHE A 443 24.69 3.97 17.21
C PHE A 443 24.09 4.07 15.81
N ILE A 444 23.95 2.92 15.16
CA ILE A 444 23.38 2.77 13.82
C ILE A 444 21.98 2.21 13.99
N GLN A 445 20.96 3.02 13.73
CA GLN A 445 19.56 2.61 13.84
C GLN A 445 19.22 1.64 12.70
N LYS A 446 18.46 0.56 13.01
CA LYS A 446 17.91 -0.38 12.02
C LYS A 446 16.83 0.26 11.18
#